data_0eb6e380c0a22300597e6a50fb046465
#
_entry.id   0eb6e380c0a22300597e6a50fb046465
#
_cell.length_a   1.000
_cell.length_b   1.000
_cell.length_c   1.000
_cell.angle_alpha   90.00
_cell.angle_beta   90.00
_cell.angle_gamma   90.00
#
_symmetry.space_group_name_H-M   'P 1'
#
loop_
_entity.id
_entity.type
_entity.pdbx_description
1 polymer ?
#
loop_
_entity_poly.entity_id
_entity_poly.type
_entity_poly.pdbx_seq_one_letter_code
_entity_poly.pdbx_strand_id
1 'polypeptide(L)'
;MRARPGIRKPIRRRPSGERGSFTFAVIFWALMAMMLAGLVVDGGLALTERQRAGDIAEQAARAAANDLDQNALRNGQYVLAADACQRAVLVGSAAGGAKAVVTCDGVGSLTLPNGLVVPTMTVNVEITYDPILLGMVMKGPVAANATATAHPQPGP
;
A
#
# COMPACT_ATOMS: atom_id res chain seq x y z
N MET A 1 93.37 11.10 13.90
CA MET A 1 91.96 10.77 14.21
C MET A 1 91.03 11.57 13.32
N ARG A 2 90.36 10.94 12.34
CA ARG A 2 89.42 11.60 11.43
C ARG A 2 88.01 11.26 11.85
N ALA A 3 87.22 12.29 12.24
CA ALA A 3 85.83 12.17 12.61
C ALA A 3 84.97 11.87 11.32
N ARG A 4 84.14 10.83 11.37
CA ARG A 4 83.19 10.52 10.31
C ARG A 4 81.94 11.40 10.38
N PRO A 5 81.47 12.03 9.28
CA PRO A 5 80.24 12.81 9.31
C PRO A 5 79.06 11.86 9.39
N GLY A 6 78.19 12.06 10.38
CA GLY A 6 76.93 11.31 10.56
C GLY A 6 75.91 11.66 9.49
N ILE A 7 75.45 10.65 8.76
CA ILE A 7 74.38 10.74 7.77
C ILE A 7 73.05 10.94 8.52
N ARG A 8 72.51 12.14 8.48
CA ARG A 8 71.12 12.43 8.98
C ARG A 8 70.12 11.86 7.97
N LYS A 9 69.39 10.81 8.37
CA LYS A 9 68.29 10.29 7.59
C LYS A 9 67.17 11.34 7.46
N PRO A 10 66.63 11.64 6.26
CA PRO A 10 65.52 12.57 6.11
C PRO A 10 64.28 11.98 6.77
N ILE A 11 63.66 12.72 7.70
CA ILE A 11 62.38 12.40 8.28
C ILE A 11 61.33 12.57 7.16
N ARG A 12 60.81 11.48 6.65
CA ARG A 12 59.74 11.45 5.68
C ARG A 12 58.48 11.96 6.40
N ARG A 13 58.11 13.24 6.23
CA ARG A 13 56.83 13.78 6.66
C ARG A 13 55.75 13.02 5.89
N ARG A 14 54.95 12.23 6.61
CA ARG A 14 53.72 11.64 6.06
C ARG A 14 52.78 12.78 5.69
N PRO A 15 52.20 12.79 4.47
CA PRO A 15 51.18 13.76 4.08
C PRO A 15 49.95 13.56 4.98
N SER A 16 49.65 14.55 5.82
CA SER A 16 48.47 14.57 6.72
C SER A 16 47.20 15.05 6.04
N GLY A 17 47.09 14.83 4.70
CA GLY A 17 46.01 15.41 3.89
C GLY A 17 44.70 14.60 3.76
N GLU A 18 44.64 13.35 4.27
CA GLU A 18 43.50 12.46 3.96
C GLU A 18 42.41 12.33 5.05
N ARG A 19 42.62 12.98 6.21
CA ARG A 19 41.69 12.84 7.34
C ARG A 19 40.30 13.50 7.10
N GLY A 20 40.21 14.55 6.29
CA GLY A 20 38.97 15.27 6.02
C GLY A 20 38.07 14.55 5.00
N SER A 21 38.63 13.89 3.97
CA SER A 21 37.91 13.23 2.90
C SER A 21 37.15 12.00 3.39
N PHE A 22 37.70 11.23 4.31
CA PHE A 22 37.06 10.05 4.88
C PHE A 22 35.83 10.39 5.71
N THR A 23 35.86 11.47 6.48
CA THR A 23 34.73 11.92 7.29
C THR A 23 33.53 12.31 6.43
N PHE A 24 33.75 13.04 5.33
CA PHE A 24 32.69 13.37 4.39
C PHE A 24 32.08 12.12 3.72
N ALA A 25 32.90 11.15 3.35
CA ALA A 25 32.43 9.90 2.79
C ALA A 25 31.56 9.13 3.77
N VAL A 26 31.94 9.02 5.04
CA VAL A 26 31.15 8.35 6.08
C VAL A 26 29.81 9.04 6.31
N ILE A 27 29.80 10.38 6.41
CA ILE A 27 28.55 11.14 6.56
C ILE A 27 27.61 10.93 5.35
N PHE A 28 28.15 10.98 4.14
CA PHE A 28 27.38 10.75 2.92
C PHE A 28 26.76 9.35 2.91
N TRP A 29 27.55 8.32 3.21
CA TRP A 29 27.06 6.94 3.28
C TRP A 29 26.01 6.74 4.40
N ALA A 30 26.19 7.38 5.55
CA ALA A 30 25.22 7.33 6.63
C ALA A 30 23.87 7.95 6.22
N LEU A 31 23.89 9.10 5.53
CA LEU A 31 22.68 9.74 5.00
C LEU A 31 21.99 8.87 3.94
N MET A 32 22.76 8.27 3.02
CA MET A 32 22.22 7.36 2.01
C MET A 32 21.58 6.13 2.65
N ALA A 33 22.24 5.53 3.65
CA ALA A 33 21.69 4.39 4.38
C ALA A 33 20.40 4.76 5.12
N MET A 34 20.34 5.94 5.72
CA MET A 34 19.14 6.43 6.40
C MET A 34 17.97 6.68 5.43
N MET A 35 18.24 7.24 4.24
CA MET A 35 17.24 7.41 3.19
C MET A 35 16.69 6.07 2.70
N LEU A 36 17.58 5.08 2.47
CA LEU A 36 17.14 3.75 2.04
C LEU A 36 16.33 3.04 3.11
N ALA A 37 16.73 3.12 4.39
CA ALA A 37 15.96 2.58 5.49
C ALA A 37 14.56 3.22 5.56
N GLY A 38 14.47 4.53 5.36
CA GLY A 38 13.21 5.27 5.29
C GLY A 38 12.29 4.80 4.18
N LEU A 39 12.85 4.60 2.99
CA LEU A 39 12.09 4.10 1.86
C LEU A 39 11.52 2.68 2.10
N VAL A 40 12.28 1.82 2.79
CA VAL A 40 11.82 0.46 3.14
C VAL A 40 10.67 0.52 4.14
N VAL A 41 10.75 1.38 5.16
CA VAL A 41 9.69 1.52 6.17
C VAL A 41 8.41 2.08 5.54
N ASP A 42 8.49 3.19 4.82
CA ASP A 42 7.31 3.82 4.20
C ASP A 42 6.73 2.97 3.07
N GLY A 43 7.58 2.26 2.31
CA GLY A 43 7.15 1.29 1.31
C GLY A 43 6.41 0.09 1.92
N GLY A 44 6.87 -0.40 3.07
CA GLY A 44 6.19 -1.44 3.84
C GLY A 44 4.80 -1.00 4.32
N LEU A 45 4.68 0.23 4.84
CA LEU A 45 3.39 0.82 5.22
C LEU A 45 2.45 0.93 4.02
N ALA A 46 2.92 1.43 2.88
CA ALA A 46 2.12 1.55 1.67
C ALA A 46 1.55 0.20 1.20
N LEU A 47 2.37 -0.86 1.24
CA LEU A 47 1.92 -2.21 0.88
C LEU A 47 0.88 -2.75 1.88
N THR A 48 1.09 -2.52 3.17
CA THR A 48 0.16 -2.95 4.23
C THR A 48 -1.20 -2.27 4.09
N GLU A 49 -1.23 -0.96 3.86
CA GLU A 49 -2.48 -0.21 3.70
C GLU A 49 -3.19 -0.59 2.38
N ARG A 50 -2.44 -0.90 1.33
CA ARG A 50 -3.02 -1.42 0.08
C ARG A 50 -3.64 -2.81 0.24
N GLN A 51 -2.98 -3.71 0.98
CA GLN A 51 -3.54 -5.04 1.29
C GLN A 51 -4.81 -4.90 2.13
N ARG A 52 -4.78 -4.04 3.15
CA ARG A 52 -5.95 -3.74 3.99
C ARG A 52 -7.11 -3.17 3.16
N ALA A 53 -6.85 -2.23 2.24
CA ALA A 53 -7.86 -1.71 1.33
C ALA A 53 -8.47 -2.84 0.47
N GLY A 54 -7.65 -3.78 -0.01
CA GLY A 54 -8.09 -4.95 -0.76
C GLY A 54 -9.00 -5.86 0.04
N ASP A 55 -8.62 -6.20 1.27
CA ASP A 55 -9.43 -7.05 2.16
C ASP A 55 -10.78 -6.41 2.47
N ILE A 56 -10.82 -5.10 2.70
CA ILE A 56 -12.05 -4.36 2.95
C ILE A 56 -12.92 -4.31 1.67
N ALA A 57 -12.31 -4.06 0.51
CA ALA A 57 -13.01 -4.03 -0.76
C ALA A 57 -13.66 -5.39 -1.08
N GLU A 58 -12.95 -6.50 -0.84
CA GLU A 58 -13.51 -7.85 -1.01
C GLU A 58 -14.68 -8.12 -0.08
N GLN A 59 -14.56 -7.76 1.21
CA GLN A 59 -15.65 -7.96 2.17
C GLN A 59 -16.88 -7.12 1.79
N ALA A 60 -16.68 -5.86 1.43
CA ALA A 60 -17.74 -4.96 1.01
C ALA A 60 -18.43 -5.45 -0.29
N ALA A 61 -17.63 -5.85 -1.29
CA ALA A 61 -18.15 -6.38 -2.54
C ALA A 61 -18.97 -7.67 -2.35
N ARG A 62 -18.48 -8.59 -1.50
CA ARG A 62 -19.22 -9.82 -1.15
C ARG A 62 -20.50 -9.52 -0.39
N ALA A 63 -20.49 -8.57 0.54
CA ALA A 63 -21.68 -8.18 1.28
C ALA A 63 -22.76 -7.62 0.35
N ALA A 64 -22.39 -6.79 -0.61
CA ALA A 64 -23.31 -6.24 -1.61
C ALA A 64 -23.76 -7.29 -2.63
N ALA A 65 -22.86 -8.14 -3.11
CA ALA A 65 -23.19 -9.17 -4.09
C ALA A 65 -24.18 -10.20 -3.55
N ASN A 66 -24.16 -10.49 -2.25
CA ASN A 66 -25.09 -11.40 -1.60
C ASN A 66 -26.42 -10.73 -1.20
N ASP A 67 -26.53 -9.42 -1.36
CA ASP A 67 -27.77 -8.69 -1.10
C ASP A 67 -28.66 -8.73 -2.35
N LEU A 68 -29.44 -9.79 -2.48
CA LEU A 68 -30.31 -10.06 -3.62
C LEU A 68 -31.74 -9.64 -3.35
N ASP A 69 -32.43 -9.15 -4.40
CA ASP A 69 -33.86 -8.88 -4.32
C ASP A 69 -34.64 -10.20 -4.11
N GLN A 70 -35.32 -10.29 -2.98
CA GLN A 70 -36.07 -11.47 -2.56
C GLN A 70 -37.22 -11.82 -3.52
N ASN A 71 -37.83 -10.82 -4.15
CA ASN A 71 -38.93 -11.03 -5.08
C ASN A 71 -38.42 -11.56 -6.44
N ALA A 72 -37.32 -10.98 -6.94
CA ALA A 72 -36.67 -11.46 -8.13
C ALA A 72 -36.13 -12.89 -7.94
N LEU A 73 -35.56 -13.18 -6.77
CA LEU A 73 -35.01 -14.50 -6.43
C LEU A 73 -36.11 -15.59 -6.41
N ARG A 74 -37.33 -15.28 -5.91
CA ARG A 74 -38.47 -16.21 -5.93
C ARG A 74 -38.95 -16.54 -7.37
N ASN A 75 -38.66 -15.63 -8.30
CA ASN A 75 -38.93 -15.84 -9.72
C ASN A 75 -37.75 -16.46 -10.48
N GLY A 76 -36.70 -16.92 -9.76
CA GLY A 76 -35.49 -17.52 -10.34
C GLY A 76 -34.52 -16.53 -10.99
N GLN A 77 -34.68 -15.24 -10.70
CA GLN A 77 -33.81 -14.19 -11.24
C GLN A 77 -32.83 -13.70 -10.16
N TYR A 78 -31.55 -13.63 -10.52
CA TYR A 78 -30.53 -13.07 -9.69
C TYR A 78 -30.39 -11.58 -9.98
N VAL A 79 -30.96 -10.76 -9.11
CA VAL A 79 -30.92 -9.29 -9.21
C VAL A 79 -30.44 -8.76 -7.87
N LEU A 80 -29.50 -7.80 -7.88
CA LEU A 80 -29.04 -7.14 -6.65
C LEU A 80 -30.17 -6.29 -6.08
N ALA A 81 -30.25 -6.23 -4.74
CA ALA A 81 -31.15 -5.32 -4.05
C ALA A 81 -30.79 -3.86 -4.38
N ALA A 82 -31.76 -2.97 -4.35
CA ALA A 82 -31.58 -1.56 -4.67
C ALA A 82 -30.61 -0.86 -3.71
N ASP A 83 -30.47 -1.37 -2.49
CA ASP A 83 -29.61 -0.87 -1.42
C ASP A 83 -28.28 -1.67 -1.28
N ALA A 84 -27.96 -2.58 -2.21
CA ALA A 84 -26.75 -3.40 -2.18
C ALA A 84 -25.46 -2.54 -2.07
N CYS A 85 -25.39 -1.41 -2.80
CA CYS A 85 -24.28 -0.48 -2.67
C CYS A 85 -24.20 0.14 -1.28
N GLN A 86 -25.33 0.52 -0.68
CA GLN A 86 -25.38 1.08 0.66
C GLN A 86 -24.87 0.06 1.69
N ARG A 87 -25.18 -1.22 1.50
CA ARG A 87 -24.64 -2.31 2.31
C ARG A 87 -23.13 -2.45 2.17
N ALA A 88 -22.58 -2.35 0.95
CA ALA A 88 -21.13 -2.33 0.74
C ALA A 88 -20.46 -1.19 1.50
N VAL A 89 -21.01 0.03 1.41
CA VAL A 89 -20.49 1.21 2.11
C VAL A 89 -20.55 1.02 3.63
N LEU A 90 -21.64 0.49 4.17
CA LEU A 90 -21.77 0.24 5.61
C LEU A 90 -20.73 -0.77 6.10
N VAL A 91 -20.58 -1.90 5.41
CA VAL A 91 -19.60 -2.94 5.79
C VAL A 91 -18.17 -2.43 5.64
N GLY A 92 -17.86 -1.79 4.52
CA GLY A 92 -16.52 -1.29 4.26
C GLY A 92 -16.11 -0.16 5.20
N SER A 93 -17.01 0.77 5.51
CA SER A 93 -16.71 1.85 6.45
C SER A 93 -16.57 1.34 7.89
N ALA A 94 -17.36 0.34 8.29
CA ALA A 94 -17.23 -0.29 9.60
C ALA A 94 -15.86 -1.01 9.74
N ALA A 95 -15.38 -1.65 8.69
CA ALA A 95 -14.07 -2.34 8.67
C ALA A 95 -12.88 -1.37 8.56
N GLY A 96 -13.01 -0.32 7.74
CA GLY A 96 -11.94 0.63 7.45
C GLY A 96 -11.83 1.81 8.43
N GLY A 97 -12.92 2.10 9.14
CA GLY A 97 -13.00 3.26 10.05
C GLY A 97 -13.00 4.59 9.31
N ALA A 98 -12.72 5.67 10.04
CA ALA A 98 -12.81 7.05 9.53
C ALA A 98 -11.80 7.40 8.39
N LYS A 99 -10.79 6.55 8.17
CA LYS A 99 -9.76 6.77 7.13
C LYS A 99 -10.09 6.08 5.80
N ALA A 100 -11.14 5.24 5.77
CA ALA A 100 -11.54 4.50 4.57
C ALA A 100 -12.74 5.17 3.91
N VAL A 101 -12.60 5.44 2.62
CA VAL A 101 -13.68 5.87 1.73
C VAL A 101 -14.06 4.69 0.84
N VAL A 102 -15.33 4.30 0.87
CA VAL A 102 -15.85 3.15 0.12
C VAL A 102 -16.81 3.66 -0.95
N THR A 103 -16.57 3.30 -2.19
CA THR A 103 -17.39 3.67 -3.34
C THR A 103 -17.76 2.44 -4.16
N CYS A 104 -18.96 2.45 -4.75
CA CYS A 104 -19.35 1.41 -5.68
C CYS A 104 -19.12 1.89 -7.11
N ASP A 105 -18.30 1.14 -7.86
CA ASP A 105 -17.96 1.49 -9.24
C ASP A 105 -18.97 0.99 -10.26
N GLY A 106 -19.91 0.13 -9.85
CA GLY A 106 -21.01 -0.30 -10.70
C GLY A 106 -21.43 -1.74 -10.51
N VAL A 107 -22.54 -2.05 -11.17
CA VAL A 107 -23.11 -3.41 -11.28
C VAL A 107 -22.79 -3.94 -12.66
N GLY A 108 -22.14 -5.10 -12.71
CA GLY A 108 -21.88 -5.83 -13.93
C GLY A 108 -22.67 -7.14 -13.99
N SER A 109 -22.34 -8.00 -14.96
CA SER A 109 -22.87 -9.35 -15.05
C SER A 109 -21.78 -10.34 -15.40
N LEU A 110 -21.86 -11.53 -14.83
CA LEU A 110 -20.96 -12.65 -15.09
C LEU A 110 -21.78 -13.86 -15.56
N THR A 111 -21.37 -14.46 -16.66
CA THR A 111 -21.96 -15.73 -17.11
C THR A 111 -21.13 -16.87 -16.53
N LEU A 112 -21.75 -17.68 -15.69
CA LEU A 112 -21.13 -18.87 -15.11
C LEU A 112 -20.99 -19.99 -16.14
N PRO A 113 -20.15 -21.03 -15.93
CA PRO A 113 -19.93 -22.12 -16.84
C PRO A 113 -21.21 -22.95 -17.18
N ASN A 114 -22.17 -22.90 -16.27
CA ASN A 114 -23.49 -23.53 -16.45
C ASN A 114 -24.48 -22.69 -17.29
N GLY A 115 -24.04 -21.53 -17.84
CA GLY A 115 -24.87 -20.62 -18.62
C GLY A 115 -25.72 -19.66 -17.78
N LEU A 116 -25.66 -19.73 -16.44
CA LEU A 116 -26.37 -18.82 -15.56
C LEU A 116 -25.72 -17.46 -15.57
N VAL A 117 -26.50 -16.39 -15.76
CA VAL A 117 -26.03 -15.01 -15.66
C VAL A 117 -26.32 -14.50 -14.26
N VAL A 118 -25.27 -14.09 -13.56
CA VAL A 118 -25.37 -13.52 -12.21
C VAL A 118 -24.86 -12.08 -12.21
N PRO A 119 -25.43 -11.19 -11.38
CA PRO A 119 -24.94 -9.83 -11.25
C PRO A 119 -23.59 -9.83 -10.52
N THR A 120 -22.75 -8.83 -10.82
CA THR A 120 -21.50 -8.58 -10.10
C THR A 120 -21.54 -7.19 -9.50
N MET A 121 -20.91 -7.02 -8.33
CA MET A 121 -20.72 -5.72 -7.68
C MET A 121 -19.24 -5.43 -7.62
N THR A 122 -18.85 -4.25 -8.13
CA THR A 122 -17.47 -3.75 -8.02
C THR A 122 -17.43 -2.62 -7.01
N VAL A 123 -16.52 -2.74 -6.03
CA VAL A 123 -16.33 -1.79 -4.94
C VAL A 123 -14.89 -1.33 -4.94
N ASN A 124 -14.69 -0.02 -4.82
CA ASN A 124 -13.40 0.61 -4.62
C ASN A 124 -13.29 1.09 -3.18
N VAL A 125 -12.14 0.84 -2.55
CA VAL A 125 -11.80 1.32 -1.21
C VAL A 125 -10.51 2.11 -1.27
N GLU A 126 -10.56 3.32 -0.74
CA GLU A 126 -9.41 4.21 -0.59
C GLU A 126 -9.13 4.41 0.90
N ILE A 127 -7.91 4.12 1.34
CA ILE A 127 -7.45 4.35 2.71
C ILE A 127 -6.38 5.44 2.70
N THR A 128 -6.61 6.48 3.49
CA THR A 128 -5.66 7.58 3.66
C THR A 128 -4.73 7.29 4.83
N TYR A 129 -3.42 7.40 4.62
CA TYR A 129 -2.40 7.21 5.66
C TYR A 129 -1.30 8.27 5.57
N ASP A 130 -0.61 8.50 6.70
CA ASP A 130 0.49 9.46 6.80
C ASP A 130 1.82 8.69 6.78
N PRO A 131 2.69 8.89 5.77
CA PRO A 131 4.00 8.28 5.72
C PRO A 131 4.90 8.86 6.82
N ILE A 132 5.78 8.03 7.42
CA ILE A 132 6.58 8.42 8.58
C ILE A 132 7.79 9.27 8.16
N LEU A 133 8.58 8.79 7.22
CA LEU A 133 9.83 9.42 6.80
C LEU A 133 9.65 10.29 5.56
N LEU A 134 8.87 9.83 4.58
CA LEU A 134 8.45 10.66 3.44
C LEU A 134 7.62 11.86 3.89
N GLY A 135 6.86 11.74 4.99
CA GLY A 135 6.08 12.83 5.58
C GLY A 135 6.92 14.00 6.08
N MET A 136 8.22 13.81 6.35
CA MET A 136 9.15 14.91 6.65
C MET A 136 9.50 15.76 5.42
N VAL A 137 9.46 15.15 4.23
CA VAL A 137 9.83 15.80 2.95
C VAL A 137 8.59 16.20 2.16
N MET A 138 7.58 15.33 2.13
CA MET A 138 6.32 15.55 1.43
C MET A 138 5.21 15.83 2.45
N LYS A 139 4.69 17.05 2.47
CA LYS A 139 3.55 17.38 3.34
C LYS A 139 2.27 16.92 2.67
N GLY A 140 1.60 15.96 3.28
CA GLY A 140 0.26 15.52 2.88
C GLY A 140 0.03 14.03 3.08
N PRO A 141 -1.23 13.63 3.31
CA PRO A 141 -1.61 12.24 3.38
C PRO A 141 -1.46 11.57 2.02
N VAL A 142 -1.12 10.29 2.03
CA VAL A 142 -1.05 9.43 0.85
C VAL A 142 -2.24 8.49 0.88
N ALA A 143 -2.83 8.21 -0.28
CA ALA A 143 -3.94 7.29 -0.41
C ALA A 143 -3.47 5.94 -0.97
N ALA A 144 -3.90 4.85 -0.34
CA ALA A 144 -3.81 3.50 -0.86
C ALA A 144 -5.22 3.06 -1.30
N ASN A 145 -5.36 2.66 -2.56
CA ASN A 145 -6.63 2.21 -3.10
C ASN A 145 -6.57 0.76 -3.58
N ALA A 146 -7.71 0.09 -3.50
CA ALA A 146 -7.91 -1.23 -4.04
C ALA A 146 -9.36 -1.40 -4.51
N THR A 147 -9.55 -2.22 -5.54
CA THR A 147 -10.85 -2.52 -6.11
C THR A 147 -11.08 -4.02 -6.07
N ALA A 148 -12.28 -4.42 -5.68
CA ALA A 148 -12.70 -5.82 -5.70
C ALA A 148 -14.05 -5.97 -6.38
N THR A 149 -14.22 -7.07 -7.09
CA THR A 149 -15.49 -7.45 -7.73
C THR A 149 -15.95 -8.78 -7.17
N ALA A 150 -17.19 -8.86 -6.73
CA ALA A 150 -17.81 -10.09 -6.25
C ALA A 150 -19.12 -10.39 -6.98
N HIS A 151 -19.52 -11.65 -6.95
CA HIS A 151 -20.79 -12.14 -7.46
C HIS A 151 -21.47 -13.05 -6.42
N PRO A 152 -22.80 -13.15 -6.42
CA PRO A 152 -23.49 -14.06 -5.53
C PRO A 152 -23.08 -15.49 -5.85
N GLN A 153 -22.89 -16.31 -4.82
CA GLN A 153 -22.66 -17.73 -4.98
C GLN A 153 -24.02 -18.43 -4.98
N PRO A 154 -24.47 -19.00 -6.12
CA PRO A 154 -25.64 -19.86 -6.11
C PRO A 154 -25.34 -21.04 -5.20
N GLY A 155 -26.26 -21.33 -4.26
CA GLY A 155 -26.15 -22.51 -3.41
C GLY A 155 -26.13 -23.80 -4.25
N PRO A 156 -25.66 -24.90 -3.63
CA PRO A 156 -25.64 -26.21 -4.26
C PRO A 156 -27.03 -26.70 -4.60
#